data_46b2b7bf0edcc311eb7fa150616aa31e
#
_entry.id   46b2b7bf0edcc311eb7fa150616aa31e
#
_cell.length_a   1.000
_cell.length_b   1.000
_cell.length_c   1.000
_cell.angle_alpha   90.00
_cell.angle_beta   90.00
_cell.angle_gamma   90.00
#
_symmetry.space_group_name_H-M   'P 1'
#
loop_
_entity.id
_entity.type
_entity.pdbx_description
1 polymer ?
#
loop_
_entity_poly.entity_id
_entity_poly.type
_entity_poly.pdbx_seq_one_letter_code
_entity_poly.pdbx_strand_id
1 'polypeptide(L)'
;MKRLVEENLSKGWTHFKMKVGQDIERDIHRCKLVRKLIGNKNKLMVDSNQIWSVNETIENIGKLKQFDILFYEEPTNPDDVLGFKKIKDAHPDVNLATGEMIQNKVMFKQFIEHKSLDYCQIDSCRIASINEILPVLLIASKFNTPVIPHAGGVGLCEYVQHLNLINKFIISNHDLLLSEYAESCSEHFENPAIIKDGGYVTPTNPGYSVKIKDSSLNEFDYNNGTYWK
;
A
#
# COMPACT_ATOMS: atom_id res chain seq x y z
N MET A 1 -0.69 20.16 -0.31
CA MET A 1 -1.30 19.17 -1.23
C MET A 1 -1.06 19.51 -2.70
N LYS A 2 -1.58 20.63 -3.26
CA LYS A 2 -1.41 20.98 -4.69
C LYS A 2 0.04 20.86 -5.15
N ARG A 3 0.99 21.55 -4.50
CA ARG A 3 2.43 21.51 -4.83
C ARG A 3 2.97 20.07 -4.89
N LEU A 4 2.63 19.22 -3.90
CA LEU A 4 3.09 17.83 -3.86
C LEU A 4 2.55 16.99 -5.03
N VAL A 5 1.27 17.19 -5.39
CA VAL A 5 0.67 16.47 -6.53
C VAL A 5 1.35 16.90 -7.84
N GLU A 6 1.51 18.19 -8.06
CA GLU A 6 2.16 18.74 -9.27
C GLU A 6 3.63 18.28 -9.38
N GLU A 7 4.36 18.30 -8.27
CA GLU A 7 5.74 17.81 -8.20
C GLU A 7 5.83 16.31 -8.54
N ASN A 8 4.96 15.47 -7.98
CA ASN A 8 4.99 14.05 -8.28
C ASN A 8 4.51 13.73 -9.71
N LEU A 9 3.55 14.48 -10.25
CA LEU A 9 3.20 14.37 -11.67
C LEU A 9 4.41 14.65 -12.58
N SER A 10 5.21 15.67 -12.26
CA SER A 10 6.42 16.00 -13.04
C SER A 10 7.51 14.92 -12.96
N LYS A 11 7.49 14.07 -11.91
CA LYS A 11 8.38 12.92 -11.74
C LYS A 11 7.83 11.63 -12.40
N GLY A 12 6.72 11.70 -13.14
CA GLY A 12 6.15 10.55 -13.83
C GLY A 12 5.20 9.68 -13.02
N TRP A 13 4.85 10.06 -11.78
CA TRP A 13 3.89 9.30 -10.98
C TRP A 13 2.50 9.33 -11.60
N THR A 14 1.84 8.16 -11.63
CA THR A 14 0.50 7.96 -12.23
C THR A 14 -0.55 7.50 -11.21
N HIS A 15 -0.12 7.06 -10.04
CA HIS A 15 -0.98 6.57 -8.97
C HIS A 15 -0.78 7.40 -7.71
N PHE A 16 -1.87 7.92 -7.15
CA PHE A 16 -1.84 8.86 -6.02
C PHE A 16 -2.74 8.35 -4.91
N LYS A 17 -2.17 8.07 -3.73
CA LYS A 17 -2.91 7.69 -2.54
C LYS A 17 -3.03 8.87 -1.57
N MET A 18 -4.20 9.09 -1.01
CA MET A 18 -4.49 10.20 -0.11
C MET A 18 -5.18 9.70 1.16
N LYS A 19 -4.71 10.16 2.32
CA LYS A 19 -5.38 9.89 3.60
C LYS A 19 -6.71 10.62 3.68
N VAL A 20 -7.74 9.92 4.17
CA VAL A 20 -9.11 10.41 4.41
C VAL A 20 -9.60 9.94 5.78
N GLY A 21 -10.78 10.36 6.20
CA GLY A 21 -11.47 9.76 7.34
C GLY A 21 -11.75 10.68 8.51
N GLN A 22 -11.14 11.87 8.61
CA GLN A 22 -11.37 12.79 9.72
C GLN A 22 -12.64 13.63 9.55
N ASP A 23 -12.93 14.07 8.34
CA ASP A 23 -14.06 14.92 8.01
C ASP A 23 -14.45 14.70 6.55
N ILE A 24 -15.63 14.16 6.32
CA ILE A 24 -16.07 13.75 4.99
C ILE A 24 -16.21 14.93 4.01
N GLU A 25 -16.63 16.08 4.47
CA GLU A 25 -16.79 17.26 3.58
C GLU A 25 -15.42 17.79 3.13
N ARG A 26 -14.43 17.78 4.04
CA ARG A 26 -13.06 18.10 3.70
C ARG A 26 -12.46 17.05 2.75
N ASP A 27 -12.76 15.78 2.96
CA ASP A 27 -12.28 14.68 2.12
C ASP A 27 -12.87 14.76 0.71
N ILE A 28 -14.15 15.08 0.57
CA ILE A 28 -14.80 15.39 -0.72
C ILE A 28 -14.07 16.54 -1.43
N HIS A 29 -13.81 17.63 -0.71
CA HIS A 29 -13.10 18.79 -1.28
C HIS A 29 -11.68 18.39 -1.74
N ARG A 30 -10.96 17.63 -0.94
CA ARG A 30 -9.60 17.17 -1.24
C ARG A 30 -9.57 16.18 -2.41
N CYS A 31 -10.48 15.21 -2.46
CA CYS A 31 -10.64 14.30 -3.57
C CYS A 31 -10.92 15.04 -4.89
N LYS A 32 -11.85 16.01 -4.86
CA LYS A 32 -12.15 16.88 -6.00
C LYS A 32 -10.91 17.64 -6.49
N LEU A 33 -10.13 18.20 -5.58
CA LEU A 33 -8.91 18.92 -5.91
C LEU A 33 -7.87 18.00 -6.55
N VAL A 34 -7.59 16.85 -5.92
CA VAL A 34 -6.59 15.89 -6.42
C VAL A 34 -7.03 15.34 -7.77
N ARG A 35 -8.29 14.90 -7.92
CA ARG A 35 -8.82 14.40 -9.19
C ARG A 35 -8.69 15.44 -10.32
N LYS A 36 -8.98 16.71 -10.03
CA LYS A 36 -8.78 17.81 -10.98
C LYS A 36 -7.32 17.96 -11.42
N LEU A 37 -6.38 17.80 -10.49
CA LEU A 37 -4.94 17.97 -10.77
C LEU A 37 -4.37 16.78 -11.55
N ILE A 38 -4.69 15.56 -11.16
CA ILE A 38 -4.15 14.34 -11.78
C ILE A 38 -4.87 13.97 -13.10
N GLY A 39 -6.04 14.52 -13.35
CA GLY A 39 -6.87 14.18 -14.52
C GLY A 39 -7.43 12.75 -14.48
N ASN A 40 -8.14 12.33 -15.53
CA ASN A 40 -8.82 11.03 -15.57
C ASN A 40 -7.89 9.85 -15.94
N LYS A 41 -6.71 10.12 -16.48
CA LYS A 41 -5.75 9.07 -16.88
C LYS A 41 -5.03 8.46 -15.67
N ASN A 42 -4.78 9.27 -14.65
CA ASN A 42 -4.08 8.86 -13.45
C ASN A 42 -5.05 8.32 -12.39
N LYS A 43 -4.56 7.46 -11.52
CA LYS A 43 -5.37 6.76 -10.52
C LYS A 43 -5.31 7.48 -9.17
N LEU A 44 -6.48 7.60 -8.54
CA LEU A 44 -6.64 8.10 -7.19
C LEU A 44 -7.03 6.94 -6.28
N MET A 45 -6.34 6.77 -5.17
CA MET A 45 -6.67 5.86 -4.09
C MET A 45 -6.90 6.67 -2.81
N VAL A 46 -7.70 6.14 -1.91
CA VAL A 46 -7.90 6.73 -0.58
C VAL A 46 -7.66 5.71 0.51
N ASP A 47 -7.12 6.18 1.62
CA ASP A 47 -6.79 5.37 2.78
C ASP A 47 -7.34 6.04 4.04
N SER A 48 -8.22 5.35 4.74
CA SER A 48 -8.85 5.84 5.96
C SER A 48 -8.24 5.29 7.25
N ASN A 49 -7.24 4.42 7.16
CA ASN A 49 -6.56 3.85 8.33
C ASN A 49 -7.52 3.43 9.45
N GLN A 50 -8.56 2.66 9.09
CA GLN A 50 -9.49 1.98 10.00
C GLN A 50 -10.43 2.89 10.79
N ILE A 51 -10.52 4.19 10.45
CA ILE A 51 -11.21 5.17 11.30
C ILE A 51 -12.74 5.04 11.27
N TRP A 52 -13.31 4.49 10.18
CA TRP A 52 -14.76 4.38 10.03
C TRP A 52 -15.31 3.07 10.58
N SER A 53 -16.49 3.10 11.15
CA SER A 53 -17.32 1.90 11.30
C SER A 53 -17.79 1.38 9.95
N VAL A 54 -18.27 0.14 9.90
CA VAL A 54 -18.81 -0.47 8.67
C VAL A 54 -19.93 0.39 8.05
N ASN A 55 -20.84 0.94 8.88
CA ASN A 55 -21.95 1.75 8.38
C ASN A 55 -21.49 3.12 7.87
N GLU A 56 -20.56 3.78 8.58
CA GLU A 56 -19.95 5.03 8.09
C GLU A 56 -19.18 4.81 6.80
N THR A 57 -18.48 3.68 6.68
CA THR A 57 -17.79 3.31 5.43
C THR A 57 -18.76 3.23 4.26
N ILE A 58 -19.89 2.53 4.43
CA ILE A 58 -20.91 2.40 3.38
C ILE A 58 -21.43 3.80 2.97
N GLU A 59 -21.73 4.65 3.94
CA GLU A 59 -22.20 6.01 3.67
C GLU A 59 -21.12 6.86 2.96
N ASN A 60 -19.89 6.84 3.45
CA ASN A 60 -18.81 7.68 2.96
C ASN A 60 -18.33 7.24 1.57
N ILE A 61 -18.27 5.94 1.28
CA ILE A 61 -18.01 5.43 -0.08
C ILE A 61 -19.09 5.98 -1.04
N GLY A 62 -20.36 5.97 -0.65
CA GLY A 62 -21.45 6.54 -1.45
C GLY A 62 -21.20 7.99 -1.88
N LYS A 63 -20.60 8.80 -0.99
CA LYS A 63 -20.23 10.20 -1.27
C LYS A 63 -18.95 10.33 -2.11
N LEU A 64 -17.96 9.45 -1.90
CA LEU A 64 -16.64 9.56 -2.50
C LEU A 64 -16.53 8.89 -3.88
N LYS A 65 -17.35 7.90 -4.22
CA LYS A 65 -17.25 7.13 -5.47
C LYS A 65 -17.35 7.96 -6.75
N GLN A 66 -17.92 9.16 -6.68
CA GLN A 66 -17.98 10.12 -7.79
C GLN A 66 -16.59 10.57 -8.29
N PHE A 67 -15.52 10.34 -7.51
CA PHE A 67 -14.16 10.75 -7.84
C PHE A 67 -13.33 9.66 -8.55
N ASP A 68 -13.94 8.59 -9.05
CA ASP A 68 -13.27 7.49 -9.76
C ASP A 68 -12.08 6.94 -8.95
N ILE A 69 -12.36 6.51 -7.71
CA ILE A 69 -11.36 5.99 -6.79
C ILE A 69 -11.04 4.54 -7.17
N LEU A 70 -9.75 4.24 -7.37
CA LEU A 70 -9.27 2.91 -7.75
C LEU A 70 -9.54 1.88 -6.66
N PHE A 71 -9.26 2.23 -5.41
CA PHE A 71 -9.62 1.43 -4.24
C PHE A 71 -9.69 2.27 -2.97
N TYR A 72 -10.46 1.76 -2.00
CA TYR A 72 -10.56 2.27 -0.64
C TYR A 72 -9.75 1.36 0.29
N GLU A 73 -8.67 1.91 0.87
CA GLU A 73 -7.74 1.20 1.73
C GLU A 73 -8.18 1.31 3.19
N GLU A 74 -8.15 0.18 3.88
CA GLU A 74 -8.49 0.03 5.31
C GLU A 74 -9.69 0.88 5.76
N PRO A 75 -10.85 0.74 5.11
CA PRO A 75 -12.00 1.59 5.45
C PRO A 75 -12.54 1.35 6.87
N THR A 76 -12.37 0.14 7.42
CA THR A 76 -12.82 -0.23 8.77
C THR A 76 -11.78 -1.13 9.45
N ASN A 77 -12.10 -1.67 10.63
CA ASN A 77 -11.19 -2.53 11.40
C ASN A 77 -10.62 -3.68 10.54
N PRO A 78 -9.30 -3.84 10.45
CA PRO A 78 -8.64 -4.81 9.58
C PRO A 78 -8.85 -6.27 9.97
N ASP A 79 -9.39 -6.56 11.16
CA ASP A 79 -9.72 -7.91 11.59
C ASP A 79 -11.19 -8.29 11.27
N ASP A 80 -12.01 -7.32 10.80
CA ASP A 80 -13.44 -7.54 10.53
C ASP A 80 -13.70 -7.97 9.08
N VAL A 81 -13.37 -9.24 8.77
CA VAL A 81 -13.60 -9.87 7.45
C VAL A 81 -15.06 -9.73 6.99
N LEU A 82 -16.01 -9.91 7.91
CA LEU A 82 -17.44 -9.83 7.58
C LEU A 82 -17.92 -8.39 7.42
N GLY A 83 -17.32 -7.44 8.13
CA GLY A 83 -17.54 -6.02 7.93
C GLY A 83 -17.10 -5.57 6.55
N PHE A 84 -15.90 -5.95 6.10
CA PHE A 84 -15.45 -5.73 4.73
C PHE A 84 -16.39 -6.37 3.72
N LYS A 85 -16.86 -7.60 3.96
CA LYS A 85 -17.83 -8.25 3.10
C LYS A 85 -19.14 -7.47 3.01
N LYS A 86 -19.66 -6.97 4.13
CA LYS A 86 -20.88 -6.13 4.17
C LYS A 86 -20.70 -4.84 3.38
N ILE A 87 -19.53 -4.19 3.45
CA ILE A 87 -19.21 -3.00 2.67
C ILE A 87 -19.20 -3.35 1.18
N LYS A 88 -18.55 -4.45 0.81
CA LYS A 88 -18.48 -4.91 -0.58
C LYS A 88 -19.86 -5.25 -1.15
N ASP A 89 -20.73 -5.86 -0.35
CA ASP A 89 -22.11 -6.17 -0.77
C ASP A 89 -22.95 -4.92 -0.98
N ALA A 90 -22.74 -3.86 -0.18
CA ALA A 90 -23.41 -2.58 -0.34
C ALA A 90 -22.89 -1.77 -1.55
N HIS A 91 -21.61 -1.97 -1.91
CA HIS A 91 -20.94 -1.29 -3.01
C HIS A 91 -20.17 -2.30 -3.89
N PRO A 92 -20.86 -3.15 -4.68
CA PRO A 92 -20.18 -4.17 -5.49
C PRO A 92 -19.33 -3.59 -6.62
N ASP A 93 -19.55 -2.32 -6.97
CA ASP A 93 -18.88 -1.55 -8.02
C ASP A 93 -17.57 -0.88 -7.57
N VAL A 94 -17.23 -0.92 -6.27
CA VAL A 94 -15.98 -0.35 -5.77
C VAL A 94 -14.98 -1.43 -5.36
N ASN A 95 -13.70 -1.06 -5.32
CA ASN A 95 -12.65 -1.97 -4.86
C ASN A 95 -12.22 -1.61 -3.42
N LEU A 96 -12.04 -2.63 -2.62
CA LEU A 96 -11.48 -2.52 -1.27
C LEU A 96 -10.04 -3.07 -1.25
N ALA A 97 -9.18 -2.41 -0.49
CA ALA A 97 -7.81 -2.83 -0.26
C ALA A 97 -7.55 -2.93 1.24
N THR A 98 -6.84 -3.96 1.66
CA THR A 98 -6.36 -4.12 3.04
C THR A 98 -5.26 -5.15 3.11
N GLY A 99 -4.54 -5.17 4.24
CA GLY A 99 -3.55 -6.19 4.50
C GLY A 99 -2.32 -5.72 5.27
N GLU A 100 -2.07 -4.41 5.34
CA GLU A 100 -0.91 -3.88 6.08
C GLU A 100 -0.93 -4.25 7.58
N MET A 101 -2.11 -4.46 8.15
CA MET A 101 -2.29 -4.87 9.54
C MET A 101 -2.56 -6.36 9.72
N ILE A 102 -2.75 -7.12 8.63
CA ILE A 102 -3.04 -8.54 8.70
C ILE A 102 -1.76 -9.34 9.02
N GLN A 103 -1.81 -10.20 10.04
CA GLN A 103 -0.63 -10.78 10.66
C GLN A 103 -0.28 -12.19 10.18
N ASN A 104 -1.18 -12.88 9.47
CA ASN A 104 -0.95 -14.27 9.07
C ASN A 104 -1.75 -14.69 7.83
N LYS A 105 -1.27 -15.76 7.18
CA LYS A 105 -1.87 -16.30 5.96
C LYS A 105 -3.33 -16.78 6.10
N VAL A 106 -3.76 -17.16 7.32
CA VAL A 106 -5.15 -17.65 7.54
C VAL A 106 -6.13 -16.49 7.42
N MET A 107 -5.80 -15.32 7.97
CA MET A 107 -6.62 -14.12 7.83
C MET A 107 -6.68 -13.66 6.37
N PHE A 108 -5.55 -13.60 5.67
CA PHE A 108 -5.53 -13.29 4.23
C PHE A 108 -6.40 -14.26 3.42
N LYS A 109 -6.31 -15.58 3.72
CA LYS A 109 -7.16 -16.58 3.10
C LYS A 109 -8.64 -16.26 3.31
N GLN A 110 -9.05 -15.91 4.52
CA GLN A 110 -10.45 -15.60 4.85
C GLN A 110 -10.95 -14.37 4.07
N PHE A 111 -10.16 -13.27 4.04
CA PHE A 111 -10.51 -12.09 3.26
C PHE A 111 -10.70 -12.41 1.78
N ILE A 112 -9.79 -13.18 1.20
CA ILE A 112 -9.82 -13.54 -0.23
C ILE A 112 -10.98 -14.51 -0.53
N GLU A 113 -11.18 -15.58 0.26
CA GLU A 113 -12.26 -16.53 0.06
C GLU A 113 -13.65 -15.92 0.21
N HIS A 114 -13.83 -14.98 1.15
CA HIS A 114 -15.08 -14.24 1.32
C HIS A 114 -15.28 -13.13 0.31
N LYS A 115 -14.28 -12.87 -0.57
CA LYS A 115 -14.30 -11.73 -1.51
C LYS A 115 -14.52 -10.40 -0.77
N SER A 116 -13.87 -10.26 0.36
CA SER A 116 -13.94 -9.08 1.24
C SER A 116 -12.90 -8.02 0.86
N LEU A 117 -11.93 -8.35 -0.01
CA LEU A 117 -10.96 -7.42 -0.60
C LEU A 117 -10.80 -7.68 -2.09
N ASP A 118 -10.39 -6.65 -2.83
CA ASP A 118 -10.05 -6.70 -4.25
C ASP A 118 -8.54 -6.53 -4.47
N TYR A 119 -7.84 -5.86 -3.57
CA TYR A 119 -6.39 -5.70 -3.57
C TYR A 119 -5.81 -6.15 -2.24
N CYS A 120 -4.83 -7.04 -2.29
CA CYS A 120 -4.14 -7.59 -1.13
C CYS A 120 -2.86 -6.78 -0.85
N GLN A 121 -2.76 -6.18 0.34
CA GLN A 121 -1.65 -5.29 0.71
C GLN A 121 -0.81 -5.91 1.83
N ILE A 122 0.04 -6.90 1.49
CA ILE A 122 0.94 -7.50 2.47
C ILE A 122 1.94 -6.47 3.00
N ASP A 123 2.21 -6.53 4.31
CA ASP A 123 3.31 -5.80 4.96
C ASP A 123 4.34 -6.77 5.51
N SER A 124 5.59 -6.61 5.08
CA SER A 124 6.68 -7.54 5.45
C SER A 124 7.19 -7.40 6.89
N CYS A 125 6.73 -6.36 7.61
CA CYS A 125 6.99 -6.22 9.05
C CYS A 125 5.87 -6.79 9.92
N ARG A 126 4.64 -6.88 9.38
CA ARG A 126 3.48 -7.44 10.08
C ARG A 126 3.39 -8.94 9.96
N ILE A 127 3.64 -9.45 8.76
CA ILE A 127 3.62 -10.87 8.50
C ILE A 127 5.00 -11.49 8.82
N ALA A 128 4.99 -12.59 9.56
CA ALA A 128 6.21 -13.17 10.13
C ALA A 128 7.07 -13.91 9.09
N SER A 129 7.88 -13.19 8.33
CA SER A 129 8.86 -13.74 7.38
C SER A 129 8.33 -14.16 6.02
N ILE A 130 9.28 -14.45 5.12
CA ILE A 130 9.01 -14.95 3.76
C ILE A 130 8.19 -16.26 3.75
N ASN A 131 8.30 -17.07 4.80
CA ASN A 131 7.56 -18.33 4.93
C ASN A 131 6.05 -18.11 5.11
N GLU A 132 5.62 -16.96 5.62
CA GLU A 132 4.20 -16.56 5.66
C GLU A 132 3.80 -15.76 4.42
N ILE A 133 4.71 -14.96 3.86
CA ILE A 133 4.45 -14.14 2.66
C ILE A 133 4.18 -15.02 1.44
N LEU A 134 5.04 -16.00 1.16
CA LEU A 134 4.88 -16.85 -0.03
C LEU A 134 3.53 -17.58 -0.09
N PRO A 135 3.03 -18.21 0.98
CA PRO A 135 1.67 -18.76 0.98
C PRO A 135 0.58 -17.74 0.68
N VAL A 136 0.71 -16.49 1.16
CA VAL A 136 -0.26 -15.42 0.84
C VAL A 136 -0.23 -15.09 -0.65
N LEU A 137 0.96 -14.93 -1.24
CA LEU A 137 1.11 -14.68 -2.68
C LEU A 137 0.50 -15.83 -3.52
N LEU A 138 0.72 -17.09 -3.11
CA LEU A 138 0.15 -18.27 -3.77
C LEU A 138 -1.38 -18.31 -3.65
N ILE A 139 -1.94 -17.98 -2.47
CA ILE A 139 -3.39 -17.88 -2.27
C ILE A 139 -3.96 -16.77 -3.15
N ALA A 140 -3.36 -15.59 -3.14
CA ALA A 140 -3.79 -14.46 -3.96
C ALA A 140 -3.77 -14.82 -5.45
N SER A 141 -2.70 -15.48 -5.93
CA SER A 141 -2.60 -15.96 -7.31
C SER A 141 -3.70 -16.97 -7.65
N LYS A 142 -3.96 -17.95 -6.77
CA LYS A 142 -5.02 -18.96 -6.95
C LYS A 142 -6.41 -18.32 -7.14
N PHE A 143 -6.69 -17.24 -6.43
CA PHE A 143 -7.97 -16.53 -6.48
C PHE A 143 -7.96 -15.33 -7.45
N ASN A 144 -6.87 -15.15 -8.21
CA ASN A 144 -6.67 -14.01 -9.12
C ASN A 144 -6.83 -12.65 -8.42
N THR A 145 -6.37 -12.54 -7.18
CA THR A 145 -6.38 -11.31 -6.39
C THR A 145 -5.04 -10.58 -6.57
N PRO A 146 -5.04 -9.34 -7.07
CA PRO A 146 -3.82 -8.55 -7.18
C PRO A 146 -3.18 -8.28 -5.82
N VAL A 147 -1.85 -8.34 -5.77
CA VAL A 147 -1.08 -7.99 -4.56
C VAL A 147 -0.35 -6.67 -4.81
N ILE A 148 -0.55 -5.72 -3.90
CA ILE A 148 0.12 -4.42 -3.87
C ILE A 148 0.80 -4.31 -2.50
N PRO A 149 2.09 -4.63 -2.37
CA PRO A 149 2.75 -4.58 -1.08
C PRO A 149 2.73 -3.18 -0.47
N HIS A 150 2.40 -3.11 0.82
CA HIS A 150 2.52 -1.91 1.64
C HIS A 150 3.99 -1.57 1.89
N ALA A 151 4.34 -0.28 1.83
CA ALA A 151 5.72 0.20 2.00
C ALA A 151 5.82 1.47 2.85
N GLY A 152 4.92 1.66 3.82
CA GLY A 152 4.85 2.85 4.68
C GLY A 152 5.83 2.85 5.86
N GLY A 153 7.02 2.27 5.76
CA GLY A 153 8.01 2.21 6.84
C GLY A 153 9.46 2.20 6.35
N VAL A 154 10.38 2.40 7.30
CA VAL A 154 11.83 2.41 7.03
C VAL A 154 12.30 1.06 6.50
N GLY A 155 12.95 1.05 5.33
CA GLY A 155 13.42 -0.16 4.65
C GLY A 155 12.34 -0.97 3.93
N LEU A 156 11.06 -0.58 4.01
CA LEU A 156 9.99 -1.31 3.34
C LEU A 156 10.03 -1.12 1.83
N CYS A 157 10.31 0.06 1.31
CA CYS A 157 10.50 0.29 -0.12
C CYS A 157 11.63 -0.58 -0.68
N GLU A 158 12.73 -0.68 0.04
CA GLU A 158 13.90 -1.50 -0.28
C GLU A 158 13.57 -2.99 -0.35
N TYR A 159 12.66 -3.45 0.53
CA TYR A 159 12.32 -4.87 0.62
C TYR A 159 11.18 -5.28 -0.32
N VAL A 160 10.11 -4.51 -0.39
CA VAL A 160 8.90 -4.90 -1.14
C VAL A 160 9.13 -5.00 -2.65
N GLN A 161 10.09 -4.27 -3.22
CA GLN A 161 10.43 -4.41 -4.63
C GLN A 161 10.83 -5.86 -4.99
N HIS A 162 11.54 -6.57 -4.09
CA HIS A 162 11.90 -7.97 -4.28
C HIS A 162 10.66 -8.88 -4.20
N LEU A 163 9.74 -8.62 -3.27
CA LEU A 163 8.49 -9.38 -3.17
C LEU A 163 7.62 -9.20 -4.41
N ASN A 164 7.56 -7.98 -4.94
CA ASN A 164 6.85 -7.70 -6.19
C ASN A 164 7.44 -8.45 -7.38
N LEU A 165 8.76 -8.51 -7.49
CA LEU A 165 9.43 -9.26 -8.56
C LEU A 165 9.15 -10.77 -8.44
N ILE A 166 9.23 -11.33 -7.22
CA ILE A 166 8.85 -12.73 -6.96
C ILE A 166 7.39 -12.98 -7.36
N ASN A 167 6.49 -12.11 -6.90
CA ASN A 167 5.08 -12.24 -7.22
C ASN A 167 4.85 -12.18 -8.75
N LYS A 168 5.36 -11.16 -9.42
CA LYS A 168 5.14 -10.94 -10.86
C LYS A 168 5.73 -12.03 -11.74
N PHE A 169 6.98 -12.45 -11.49
CA PHE A 169 7.70 -13.31 -12.43
C PHE A 169 7.65 -14.80 -12.08
N ILE A 170 7.27 -15.15 -10.86
CA ILE A 170 7.33 -16.55 -10.37
C ILE A 170 5.96 -17.09 -9.98
N ILE A 171 5.10 -16.26 -9.36
CA ILE A 171 3.89 -16.75 -8.70
C ILE A 171 2.60 -16.32 -9.42
N SER A 172 2.44 -15.04 -9.69
CA SER A 172 1.17 -14.47 -10.15
C SER A 172 1.02 -14.52 -11.67
N ASN A 173 -0.21 -14.81 -12.11
CA ASN A 173 -0.63 -14.61 -13.50
C ASN A 173 -1.21 -13.20 -13.75
N HIS A 174 -1.26 -12.36 -12.72
CA HIS A 174 -1.84 -11.03 -12.83
C HIS A 174 -0.85 -10.05 -13.45
N ASP A 175 -1.32 -9.23 -14.40
CA ASP A 175 -0.45 -8.28 -15.11
C ASP A 175 -0.10 -7.04 -14.29
N LEU A 176 -0.84 -6.77 -13.21
CA LEU A 176 -0.56 -5.63 -12.35
C LEU A 176 0.78 -5.79 -11.63
N LEU A 177 1.66 -4.83 -11.84
CA LEU A 177 2.88 -4.63 -11.07
C LEU A 177 2.82 -3.25 -10.44
N LEU A 178 2.17 -3.17 -9.28
CA LEU A 178 2.02 -1.95 -8.51
C LEU A 178 2.56 -2.19 -7.11
N SER A 179 3.29 -1.22 -6.56
CA SER A 179 3.81 -1.23 -5.21
C SER A 179 3.64 0.14 -4.60
N GLU A 180 3.37 0.21 -3.32
CA GLU A 180 3.42 1.48 -2.62
C GLU A 180 4.85 2.02 -2.61
N TYR A 181 4.98 3.35 -2.69
CA TYR A 181 6.21 4.07 -2.45
C TYR A 181 5.96 5.17 -1.42
N ALA A 182 6.63 5.06 -0.29
CA ALA A 182 6.69 6.09 0.73
C ALA A 182 8.15 6.28 1.11
N GLU A 183 8.77 7.36 0.64
CA GLU A 183 10.17 7.66 0.96
C GLU A 183 10.34 7.79 2.48
N SER A 184 11.22 6.97 3.04
CA SER A 184 11.51 6.96 4.47
C SER A 184 12.94 6.51 4.72
N CYS A 185 13.81 7.48 5.05
CA CYS A 185 15.20 7.22 5.46
C CYS A 185 16.03 6.40 4.46
N SER A 186 15.75 6.48 3.16
CA SER A 186 16.45 5.72 2.10
C SER A 186 17.95 6.01 2.06
N GLU A 187 18.37 7.20 2.49
CA GLU A 187 19.77 7.63 2.58
C GLU A 187 20.61 6.80 3.55
N HIS A 188 19.97 6.07 4.46
CA HIS A 188 20.66 5.23 5.45
C HIS A 188 20.94 3.79 4.98
N PHE A 189 20.43 3.40 3.79
CA PHE A 189 20.64 2.05 3.24
C PHE A 189 21.81 2.02 2.24
N GLU A 190 22.54 0.89 2.19
CA GLU A 190 23.63 0.69 1.21
C GLU A 190 23.11 0.60 -0.23
N ASN A 191 21.94 -0.01 -0.41
CA ASN A 191 21.29 -0.20 -1.70
C ASN A 191 19.83 0.30 -1.64
N PRO A 192 19.60 1.62 -1.56
CA PRO A 192 18.26 2.18 -1.46
C PRO A 192 17.42 1.86 -2.70
N ALA A 193 16.10 1.87 -2.53
CA ALA A 193 15.19 1.78 -3.66
C ALA A 193 15.37 2.99 -4.59
N ILE A 194 15.56 2.72 -5.88
CA ILE A 194 15.74 3.77 -6.89
C ILE A 194 14.42 3.94 -7.65
N ILE A 195 13.94 5.17 -7.71
CA ILE A 195 12.74 5.53 -8.45
C ILE A 195 13.12 6.30 -9.71
N LYS A 196 12.56 5.88 -10.84
CA LYS A 196 12.71 6.56 -12.12
C LYS A 196 11.38 6.54 -12.87
N ASP A 197 10.97 7.69 -13.39
CA ASP A 197 9.74 7.85 -14.19
C ASP A 197 8.48 7.26 -13.49
N GLY A 198 8.36 7.47 -12.18
CA GLY A 198 7.24 6.97 -11.36
C GLY A 198 7.24 5.48 -11.08
N GLY A 199 8.37 4.79 -11.24
CA GLY A 199 8.51 3.35 -11.02
C GLY A 199 9.81 2.96 -10.31
N TYR A 200 9.80 1.80 -9.67
CA TYR A 200 11.00 1.19 -9.09
C TYR A 200 11.94 0.69 -10.19
N VAL A 201 13.21 1.04 -10.09
CA VAL A 201 14.27 0.44 -10.91
C VAL A 201 14.61 -0.92 -10.32
N THR A 202 14.55 -1.97 -11.14
CA THR A 202 14.87 -3.34 -10.69
C THR A 202 16.27 -3.41 -10.09
N PRO A 203 16.43 -3.87 -8.83
CA PRO A 203 17.72 -4.01 -8.20
C PRO A 203 18.53 -5.12 -8.88
N THR A 204 19.83 -4.88 -9.08
CA THR A 204 20.76 -5.84 -9.72
C THR A 204 21.80 -6.38 -8.75
N ASN A 205 21.99 -5.79 -7.58
CA ASN A 205 22.90 -6.25 -6.57
C ASN A 205 22.31 -7.47 -5.82
N PRO A 206 23.16 -8.42 -5.39
CA PRO A 206 22.71 -9.53 -4.54
C PRO A 206 22.14 -9.03 -3.21
N GLY A 207 21.20 -9.81 -2.65
CA GLY A 207 20.53 -9.49 -1.38
C GLY A 207 19.14 -8.91 -1.55
N TYR A 208 18.58 -8.36 -0.49
CA TYR A 208 17.23 -7.80 -0.43
C TYR A 208 17.19 -6.33 0.03
N SER A 209 18.31 -5.64 -0.14
CA SER A 209 18.48 -4.18 -0.11
C SER A 209 18.27 -3.47 1.24
N VAL A 210 18.04 -4.19 2.35
CA VAL A 210 17.76 -3.59 3.67
C VAL A 210 18.99 -3.45 4.57
N LYS A 211 20.19 -3.54 4.02
CA LYS A 211 21.42 -3.34 4.81
C LYS A 211 21.62 -1.87 5.09
N ILE A 212 21.61 -1.50 6.38
CA ILE A 212 21.89 -0.13 6.85
C ILE A 212 23.40 0.13 6.75
N LYS A 213 23.79 1.34 6.38
CA LYS A 213 25.18 1.81 6.33
C LYS A 213 25.80 1.81 7.72
N ASP A 214 27.05 1.36 7.84
CA ASP A 214 27.79 1.38 9.11
C ASP A 214 27.92 2.81 9.67
N SER A 215 28.07 3.82 8.81
CA SER A 215 28.08 5.23 9.23
C SER A 215 26.78 5.64 9.92
N SER A 216 25.64 5.21 9.41
CA SER A 216 24.33 5.48 10.00
C SER A 216 24.14 4.75 11.35
N LEU A 217 24.59 3.50 11.44
CA LEU A 217 24.58 2.77 12.71
C LEU A 217 25.44 3.48 13.76
N ASN A 218 26.66 3.89 13.41
CA ASN A 218 27.58 4.60 14.31
C ASN A 218 27.02 5.95 14.77
N GLU A 219 26.23 6.62 13.94
CA GLU A 219 25.64 7.91 14.28
C GLU A 219 24.33 7.77 15.08
N PHE A 220 23.41 6.89 14.65
CA PHE A 220 22.04 6.84 15.15
C PHE A 220 21.71 5.64 16.03
N ASP A 221 22.63 4.69 16.30
CA ASP A 221 22.39 3.63 17.27
C ASP A 221 21.99 4.23 18.63
N TYR A 222 20.84 3.82 19.17
CA TYR A 222 20.27 4.41 20.37
C TYR A 222 21.20 4.32 21.59
N ASN A 223 21.92 3.22 21.75
CA ASN A 223 22.79 3.00 22.91
C ASN A 223 24.17 3.68 22.76
N ASN A 224 24.72 3.66 21.55
CA ASN A 224 26.13 3.99 21.31
C ASN A 224 26.31 5.11 20.28
N GLY A 225 25.27 5.51 19.57
CA GLY A 225 25.33 6.50 18.51
C GLY A 225 25.76 7.89 19.00
N THR A 226 26.48 8.60 18.15
CA THR A 226 27.00 9.94 18.48
C THR A 226 25.91 11.00 18.48
N TYR A 227 24.80 10.77 17.77
CA TYR A 227 23.67 11.70 17.68
C TYR A 227 22.96 11.94 19.03
N TRP A 228 22.98 10.95 19.94
CA TRP A 228 22.27 10.98 21.22
C TRP A 228 23.12 11.45 22.41
N LYS A 229 24.38 11.84 22.20
CA LYS A 229 25.35 12.24 23.25
C LYS A 229 25.40 13.73 23.45
#